data_3ce22d10a4634ad95a0d9b084d667b7d
#
_entry.id   3ce22d10a4634ad95a0d9b084d667b7d
#
_cell.length_a   1.000
_cell.length_b   1.000
_cell.length_c   1.000
_cell.angle_alpha   90.00
_cell.angle_beta   90.00
_cell.angle_gamma   90.00
#
_symmetry.space_group_name_H-M   'P 1'
#
loop_
_entity.id
_entity.type
_entity.pdbx_description
1 polymer ?
#
loop_
_entity_poly.entity_id
_entity_poly.type
_entity_poly.pdbx_seq_one_letter_code
_entity_poly.pdbx_strand_id
1 'polypeptide(L)'
;MGVTTLDEKLLHRNNFHTSSTRSWEAVSGIGWHEPTPSGLPLAAIRTLSVVIPAHNVGYCLSAVLDALEGQHHRYRFEVIVVDDASTDTTATIAAQHPIVTTALRLPERAGAGTARNLGTAVARGQTVVYLDGDMVLPPHVITDIAARATDTTVLVGFRHNLPYDLHQGGRGVLAEHPHLAADHRVVWRPPVGRPLLYTGITLDQRLEGRPLDHTRDFLDLGYGQRYIDWDLPRMVVTALVAVPRAAVLDVGGFDPEFGRIGWGMEDTYLGACLIAAGLLIIPLRQAVGFHLDPPDAGQQWQHKLARWPATLARYRELMRRPALYGRSRTFMADMTELLHTCEVLR
;
A
#
# COMPACT_ATOMS: atom_id res chain seq x y z
N MET A 1 2.06 16.25 -32.48
CA MET A 1 1.22 16.14 -31.27
C MET A 1 2.18 16.14 -30.08
N GLY A 2 2.03 17.05 -29.12
CA GLY A 2 2.85 17.06 -27.90
C GLY A 2 2.63 15.78 -27.10
N VAL A 3 3.68 15.30 -26.45
CA VAL A 3 3.57 14.14 -25.56
C VAL A 3 2.83 14.59 -24.29
N THR A 4 1.70 13.95 -23.99
CA THR A 4 0.90 14.24 -22.80
C THR A 4 1.67 13.81 -21.54
N THR A 5 1.90 14.72 -20.63
CA THR A 5 2.56 14.44 -19.34
C THR A 5 1.67 13.64 -18.40
N LEU A 6 2.25 13.07 -17.34
CA LEU A 6 1.51 12.36 -16.33
C LEU A 6 0.49 13.28 -15.64
N ASP A 7 0.89 14.49 -15.25
CA ASP A 7 0.00 15.51 -14.68
C ASP A 7 -1.22 15.79 -15.56
N GLU A 8 -0.99 16.02 -16.86
CA GLU A 8 -2.09 16.27 -17.80
C GLU A 8 -3.06 15.12 -17.91
N LYS A 9 -2.57 13.87 -17.82
CA LYS A 9 -3.43 12.69 -17.83
C LYS A 9 -4.31 12.58 -16.58
N LEU A 10 -3.81 13.00 -15.44
CA LEU A 10 -4.54 12.94 -14.19
C LEU A 10 -5.64 13.98 -14.09
N LEU A 11 -5.50 15.15 -14.70
CA LEU A 11 -6.49 16.23 -14.68
C LEU A 11 -7.92 15.77 -15.07
N HIS A 12 -8.01 14.77 -15.96
CA HIS A 12 -9.29 14.23 -16.44
C HIS A 12 -9.71 12.93 -15.76
N ARG A 13 -8.94 12.42 -14.80
CA ARG A 13 -9.16 11.11 -14.19
C ARG A 13 -9.26 11.15 -12.67
N ASN A 14 -9.37 12.33 -12.10
CA ASN A 14 -9.54 12.52 -10.67
C ASN A 14 -10.99 12.34 -10.21
N ASN A 15 -11.69 11.38 -10.81
CA ASN A 15 -13.06 11.06 -10.46
C ASN A 15 -13.16 9.62 -10.00
N PHE A 16 -13.71 9.45 -8.81
CA PHE A 16 -14.12 8.14 -8.34
C PHE A 16 -15.53 7.83 -8.86
N HIS A 17 -15.67 6.70 -9.56
CA HIS A 17 -16.98 6.24 -10.01
C HIS A 17 -17.56 5.21 -9.05
N THR A 18 -18.68 5.51 -8.45
CA THR A 18 -19.40 4.58 -7.56
C THR A 18 -19.97 3.36 -8.30
N SER A 19 -19.95 3.35 -9.64
CA SER A 19 -20.47 2.23 -10.44
C SER A 19 -19.81 0.90 -10.12
N SER A 20 -18.48 0.90 -9.86
CA SER A 20 -17.75 -0.33 -9.54
C SER A 20 -18.20 -0.94 -8.20
N THR A 21 -18.39 -0.12 -7.17
CA THR A 21 -18.85 -0.57 -5.87
C THR A 21 -20.29 -1.04 -5.94
N ARG A 22 -21.18 -0.30 -6.62
CA ARG A 22 -22.58 -0.69 -6.83
C ARG A 22 -22.73 -1.98 -7.61
N SER A 23 -21.93 -2.19 -8.65
CA SER A 23 -21.94 -3.45 -9.41
C SER A 23 -21.54 -4.62 -8.52
N TRP A 24 -20.54 -4.45 -7.68
CA TRP A 24 -20.11 -5.47 -6.74
C TRP A 24 -21.19 -5.76 -5.69
N GLU A 25 -21.80 -4.72 -5.09
CA GLU A 25 -22.89 -4.83 -4.14
C GLU A 25 -24.11 -5.56 -4.73
N ALA A 26 -24.44 -5.25 -5.98
CA ALA A 26 -25.54 -5.92 -6.67
C ALA A 26 -25.29 -7.42 -6.92
N VAL A 27 -24.05 -7.82 -7.16
CA VAL A 27 -23.68 -9.23 -7.41
C VAL A 27 -23.46 -9.99 -6.10
N SER A 28 -22.82 -9.35 -5.12
CA SER A 28 -22.46 -10.00 -3.85
C SER A 28 -23.61 -10.05 -2.84
N GLY A 29 -24.54 -9.10 -2.93
CA GLY A 29 -25.63 -8.93 -1.96
C GLY A 29 -25.20 -8.31 -0.63
N ILE A 30 -23.97 -7.83 -0.52
CA ILE A 30 -23.44 -7.15 0.68
C ILE A 30 -22.97 -5.74 0.34
N GLY A 31 -23.01 -4.83 1.33
CA GLY A 31 -22.51 -3.48 1.18
C GLY A 31 -20.98 -3.45 0.98
N TRP A 32 -20.50 -2.53 0.17
CA TRP A 32 -19.07 -2.40 -0.11
C TRP A 32 -18.21 -2.30 1.15
N HIS A 33 -18.69 -1.60 2.16
CA HIS A 33 -17.99 -1.37 3.42
C HIS A 33 -18.39 -2.34 4.54
N GLU A 34 -19.13 -3.39 4.23
CA GLU A 34 -19.49 -4.43 5.18
C GLU A 34 -18.46 -5.58 5.17
N PRO A 35 -18.22 -6.22 6.31
CA PRO A 35 -17.37 -7.40 6.38
C PRO A 35 -17.87 -8.51 5.44
N THR A 36 -16.95 -9.20 4.78
CA THR A 36 -17.27 -10.29 3.88
C THR A 36 -17.76 -11.51 4.67
N PRO A 37 -18.97 -12.00 4.41
CA PRO A 37 -19.48 -13.18 5.10
C PRO A 37 -18.69 -14.44 4.72
N SER A 38 -18.58 -15.37 5.64
CA SER A 38 -17.82 -16.61 5.47
C SER A 38 -18.34 -17.56 4.36
N GLY A 39 -19.51 -17.26 3.80
CA GLY A 39 -20.19 -18.07 2.79
C GLY A 39 -20.03 -17.58 1.33
N LEU A 40 -19.26 -16.55 1.07
CA LEU A 40 -19.12 -16.00 -0.30
C LEU A 40 -18.54 -17.07 -1.26
N PRO A 41 -19.09 -17.25 -2.49
CA PRO A 41 -18.61 -18.25 -3.43
C PRO A 41 -17.15 -18.02 -3.86
N LEU A 42 -16.34 -19.08 -3.90
CA LEU A 42 -14.92 -19.09 -4.29
C LEU A 42 -14.64 -18.52 -5.69
N ALA A 43 -15.55 -18.71 -6.62
CA ALA A 43 -15.37 -18.31 -8.02
C ALA A 43 -15.22 -16.78 -8.23
N ALA A 44 -15.59 -15.99 -7.23
CA ALA A 44 -15.52 -14.53 -7.27
C ALA A 44 -14.22 -13.97 -6.64
N ILE A 45 -13.31 -14.84 -6.15
CA ILE A 45 -12.20 -14.40 -5.32
C ILE A 45 -10.89 -14.48 -6.05
N ARG A 46 -10.12 -13.38 -5.98
CA ARG A 46 -8.81 -13.26 -6.57
C ARG A 46 -7.74 -13.97 -5.74
N THR A 47 -6.79 -14.58 -6.42
CA THR A 47 -5.57 -15.06 -5.78
C THR A 47 -4.70 -13.88 -5.36
N LEU A 48 -4.20 -13.91 -4.12
CA LEU A 48 -3.43 -12.82 -3.53
C LEU A 48 -1.98 -13.24 -3.27
N SER A 49 -1.08 -12.29 -3.43
CA SER A 49 0.30 -12.34 -2.93
C SER A 49 0.50 -11.15 -1.99
N VAL A 50 0.75 -11.43 -0.72
CA VAL A 50 1.13 -10.39 0.25
C VAL A 50 2.62 -10.17 0.12
N VAL A 51 3.03 -8.95 -0.24
CA VAL A 51 4.43 -8.55 -0.42
C VAL A 51 4.82 -7.60 0.72
N ILE A 52 5.79 -8.03 1.51
CA ILE A 52 6.26 -7.33 2.71
C ILE A 52 7.71 -6.89 2.47
N PRO A 53 7.98 -5.59 2.21
CA PRO A 53 9.32 -5.06 2.30
C PRO A 53 9.72 -4.96 3.78
N ALA A 54 10.89 -5.44 4.15
CA ALA A 54 11.34 -5.48 5.53
C ALA A 54 12.75 -4.90 5.67
N HIS A 55 12.94 -3.93 6.56
CA HIS A 55 14.25 -3.41 6.93
C HIS A 55 14.29 -3.05 8.40
N ASN A 56 15.02 -3.83 9.20
CA ASN A 56 15.17 -3.64 10.64
C ASN A 56 13.80 -3.56 11.37
N VAL A 57 12.92 -4.51 11.05
CA VAL A 57 11.58 -4.68 11.66
C VAL A 57 11.50 -5.93 12.54
N GLY A 58 12.65 -6.46 12.96
CA GLY A 58 12.71 -7.63 13.84
C GLY A 58 11.97 -7.45 15.16
N TYR A 59 11.75 -6.20 15.59
CA TYR A 59 10.99 -5.88 16.79
C TYR A 59 9.49 -6.25 16.70
N CYS A 60 8.92 -6.36 15.50
CA CYS A 60 7.48 -6.57 15.32
C CYS A 60 7.12 -7.57 14.19
N LEU A 61 8.05 -7.94 13.31
CA LEU A 61 7.74 -8.77 12.13
C LEU A 61 7.05 -10.10 12.49
N SER A 62 7.42 -10.74 13.62
CA SER A 62 6.72 -11.96 14.07
C SER A 62 5.24 -11.71 14.30
N ALA A 63 4.87 -10.59 14.93
CA ALA A 63 3.46 -10.27 15.19
C ALA A 63 2.67 -10.00 13.89
N VAL A 64 3.31 -9.39 12.88
CA VAL A 64 2.73 -9.19 11.55
C VAL A 64 2.47 -10.54 10.86
N LEU A 65 3.44 -11.44 10.89
CA LEU A 65 3.33 -12.76 10.28
C LEU A 65 2.34 -13.67 11.03
N ASP A 66 2.32 -13.63 12.35
CA ASP A 66 1.31 -14.33 13.18
C ASP A 66 -0.12 -13.85 12.84
N ALA A 67 -0.30 -12.53 12.63
CA ALA A 67 -1.58 -11.98 12.24
C ALA A 67 -2.01 -12.40 10.82
N LEU A 68 -1.06 -12.61 9.91
CA LEU A 68 -1.33 -13.17 8.59
C LEU A 68 -1.67 -14.67 8.67
N GLU A 69 -1.01 -15.43 9.53
CA GLU A 69 -1.35 -16.82 9.77
C GLU A 69 -2.76 -16.99 10.38
N GLY A 70 -3.15 -16.04 11.25
CA GLY A 70 -4.47 -15.98 11.88
C GLY A 70 -5.60 -15.42 10.99
N GLN A 71 -5.38 -15.14 9.72
CA GLN A 71 -6.43 -14.62 8.85
C GLN A 71 -7.57 -15.63 8.64
N HIS A 72 -8.82 -15.16 8.75
CA HIS A 72 -10.02 -15.95 8.48
C HIS A 72 -10.26 -16.08 6.97
N HIS A 73 -9.49 -16.92 6.30
CA HIS A 73 -9.63 -17.13 4.85
C HIS A 73 -9.85 -18.60 4.51
N ARG A 74 -10.62 -18.82 3.45
CA ARG A 74 -10.81 -20.15 2.83
C ARG A 74 -9.80 -20.42 1.71
N TYR A 75 -8.93 -19.43 1.41
CA TYR A 75 -8.05 -19.45 0.25
C TYR A 75 -6.62 -19.36 0.71
N ARG A 76 -5.76 -20.08 0.01
CA ARG A 76 -4.32 -19.90 0.18
C ARG A 76 -3.91 -18.61 -0.52
N PHE A 77 -3.28 -17.73 0.20
CA PHE A 77 -2.50 -16.63 -0.34
C PHE A 77 -1.03 -16.91 -0.03
N GLU A 78 -0.15 -16.36 -0.84
CA GLU A 78 1.28 -16.45 -0.57
C GLU A 78 1.76 -15.21 0.20
N VAL A 79 2.77 -15.40 1.03
CA VAL A 79 3.44 -14.33 1.76
C VAL A 79 4.89 -14.28 1.31
N ILE A 80 5.28 -13.15 0.76
CA ILE A 80 6.61 -12.89 0.21
C ILE A 80 7.24 -11.79 1.06
N VAL A 81 8.34 -12.13 1.75
CA VAL A 81 9.12 -11.15 2.52
C VAL A 81 10.39 -10.84 1.75
N VAL A 82 10.64 -9.55 1.52
CA VAL A 82 11.89 -9.10 0.91
C VAL A 82 12.65 -8.25 1.93
N ASP A 83 13.69 -8.84 2.49
CA ASP A 83 14.60 -8.20 3.43
C ASP A 83 15.54 -7.24 2.70
N ASP A 84 15.42 -5.95 2.96
CA ASP A 84 16.24 -4.88 2.38
C ASP A 84 17.55 -4.70 3.18
N ALA A 85 18.36 -5.76 3.23
CA ALA A 85 19.66 -5.84 3.92
C ALA A 85 19.58 -5.43 5.41
N SER A 86 18.67 -6.04 6.18
CA SER A 86 18.57 -5.80 7.62
C SER A 86 19.79 -6.24 8.39
N THR A 87 20.06 -5.58 9.51
CA THR A 87 21.17 -5.88 10.43
C THR A 87 20.71 -6.50 11.76
N ASP A 88 19.37 -6.61 11.94
CA ASP A 88 18.74 -7.21 13.10
C ASP A 88 18.21 -8.62 12.80
N THR A 89 17.25 -9.11 13.59
CA THR A 89 16.66 -10.45 13.44
C THR A 89 15.67 -10.60 12.29
N THR A 90 15.39 -9.55 11.51
CA THR A 90 14.38 -9.53 10.43
C THR A 90 14.54 -10.71 9.47
N ALA A 91 15.75 -10.91 8.90
CA ALA A 91 16.00 -11.99 7.95
C ALA A 91 15.75 -13.38 8.55
N THR A 92 16.17 -13.59 9.80
CA THR A 92 15.96 -14.85 10.51
C THR A 92 14.48 -15.14 10.73
N ILE A 93 13.69 -14.14 11.15
CA ILE A 93 12.25 -14.28 11.33
C ILE A 93 11.57 -14.61 10.00
N ALA A 94 11.93 -13.89 8.92
CA ALA A 94 11.37 -14.14 7.59
C ALA A 94 11.66 -15.55 7.08
N ALA A 95 12.88 -16.07 7.32
CA ALA A 95 13.27 -17.42 6.89
C ALA A 95 12.54 -18.53 7.66
N GLN A 96 12.23 -18.31 8.93
CA GLN A 96 11.74 -19.37 9.83
C GLN A 96 10.23 -19.40 10.00
N HIS A 97 9.52 -18.29 9.73
CA HIS A 97 8.09 -18.24 10.00
C HIS A 97 7.26 -19.09 9.02
N PRO A 98 6.35 -19.96 9.51
CA PRO A 98 5.68 -20.96 8.67
C PRO A 98 4.79 -20.37 7.57
N ILE A 99 4.18 -19.20 7.79
CA ILE A 99 3.30 -18.54 6.79
C ILE A 99 4.09 -17.99 5.59
N VAL A 100 5.38 -17.71 5.74
CA VAL A 100 6.20 -17.15 4.67
C VAL A 100 6.45 -18.21 3.61
N THR A 101 6.04 -17.94 2.38
CA THR A 101 6.21 -18.84 1.23
C THR A 101 7.50 -18.58 0.48
N THR A 102 7.98 -17.34 0.50
CA THR A 102 9.23 -16.91 -0.13
C THR A 102 9.86 -15.82 0.71
N ALA A 103 11.12 -15.99 1.06
CA ALA A 103 11.92 -14.97 1.72
C ALA A 103 13.18 -14.70 0.91
N LEU A 104 13.39 -13.46 0.50
CA LEU A 104 14.53 -12.99 -0.28
C LEU A 104 15.27 -11.91 0.51
N ARG A 105 16.58 -11.85 0.36
CA ARG A 105 17.40 -10.79 0.95
C ARG A 105 18.19 -10.07 -0.13
N LEU A 106 18.06 -8.76 -0.18
CA LEU A 106 18.87 -7.90 -1.05
C LEU A 106 20.32 -7.85 -0.55
N PRO A 107 21.31 -7.78 -1.47
CA PRO A 107 22.72 -7.73 -1.09
C PRO A 107 23.11 -6.45 -0.36
N GLU A 108 22.41 -5.37 -0.64
CA GLU A 108 22.57 -4.05 -0.01
C GLU A 108 21.21 -3.34 0.09
N ARG A 109 21.16 -2.32 0.90
CA ARG A 109 19.93 -1.52 1.10
C ARG A 109 19.58 -0.76 -0.18
N ALA A 110 18.43 -1.09 -0.76
CA ALA A 110 17.92 -0.52 -2.01
C ALA A 110 16.61 0.28 -1.85
N GLY A 111 16.01 0.23 -0.66
CA GLY A 111 14.76 0.91 -0.32
C GLY A 111 13.51 0.08 -0.57
N ALA A 112 12.45 0.45 0.14
CA ALA A 112 11.18 -0.29 0.16
C ALA A 112 10.55 -0.45 -1.25
N GLY A 113 10.68 0.55 -2.13
CA GLY A 113 10.19 0.47 -3.50
C GLY A 113 10.85 -0.66 -4.30
N THR A 114 12.16 -0.81 -4.20
CA THR A 114 12.91 -1.90 -4.85
C THR A 114 12.52 -3.26 -4.28
N ALA A 115 12.41 -3.36 -2.95
CA ALA A 115 11.97 -4.58 -2.29
C ALA A 115 10.54 -4.99 -2.73
N ARG A 116 9.61 -4.03 -2.84
CA ARG A 116 8.26 -4.27 -3.35
C ARG A 116 8.27 -4.69 -4.83
N ASN A 117 9.12 -4.10 -5.66
CA ASN A 117 9.29 -4.49 -7.05
C ASN A 117 9.73 -5.96 -7.17
N LEU A 118 10.75 -6.34 -6.42
CA LEU A 118 11.24 -7.71 -6.41
C LEU A 118 10.18 -8.70 -5.93
N GLY A 119 9.48 -8.38 -4.82
CA GLY A 119 8.35 -9.17 -4.34
C GLY A 119 7.22 -9.29 -5.37
N THR A 120 6.91 -8.21 -6.10
CA THR A 120 5.91 -8.22 -7.19
C THR A 120 6.33 -9.09 -8.35
N ALA A 121 7.62 -9.11 -8.69
CA ALA A 121 8.14 -9.94 -9.78
C ALA A 121 7.98 -11.43 -9.49
N VAL A 122 8.30 -11.88 -8.29
CA VAL A 122 8.18 -13.29 -7.88
C VAL A 122 6.76 -13.70 -7.47
N ALA A 123 5.87 -12.75 -7.25
CA ALA A 123 4.47 -13.00 -6.89
C ALA A 123 3.71 -13.78 -7.99
N ARG A 124 2.83 -14.70 -7.57
CA ARG A 124 2.00 -15.53 -8.45
C ARG A 124 0.53 -15.12 -8.42
N GLY A 125 0.13 -14.35 -7.41
CA GLY A 125 -1.23 -13.85 -7.25
C GLY A 125 -1.63 -12.88 -8.37
N GLN A 126 -2.90 -12.87 -8.71
CA GLN A 126 -3.48 -11.89 -9.63
C GLN A 126 -3.45 -10.48 -9.05
N THR A 127 -3.54 -10.38 -7.73
CA THR A 127 -3.48 -9.13 -6.96
C THR A 127 -2.33 -9.20 -5.98
N VAL A 128 -1.52 -8.17 -5.94
CA VAL A 128 -0.49 -7.96 -4.91
C VAL A 128 -1.09 -7.10 -3.80
N VAL A 129 -0.94 -7.55 -2.57
CA VAL A 129 -1.23 -6.76 -1.37
C VAL A 129 0.12 -6.29 -0.82
N TYR A 130 0.42 -5.01 -0.95
CA TYR A 130 1.56 -4.44 -0.26
C TYR A 130 1.18 -4.23 1.20
N LEU A 131 2.02 -4.73 2.08
CA LEU A 131 1.87 -4.64 3.53
C LEU A 131 3.23 -4.30 4.13
N ASP A 132 3.30 -3.23 4.93
CA ASP A 132 4.55 -2.90 5.61
C ASP A 132 4.86 -3.94 6.70
N GLY A 133 6.15 -4.17 6.96
CA GLY A 133 6.62 -5.18 7.92
C GLY A 133 6.31 -4.88 9.39
N ASP A 134 5.63 -3.77 9.65
CA ASP A 134 5.16 -3.29 10.94
C ASP A 134 3.63 -3.08 10.99
N MET A 135 2.90 -3.72 10.05
CA MET A 135 1.42 -3.61 9.95
C MET A 135 0.74 -4.90 10.41
N VAL A 136 0.10 -4.89 11.56
CA VAL A 136 -0.72 -6.00 12.07
C VAL A 136 -2.14 -5.88 11.54
N LEU A 137 -2.66 -6.95 10.94
CA LEU A 137 -3.99 -6.96 10.32
C LEU A 137 -5.02 -7.73 11.18
N PRO A 138 -6.24 -7.20 11.37
CA PRO A 138 -7.37 -7.97 11.86
C PRO A 138 -7.66 -9.21 11.01
N PRO A 139 -8.25 -10.29 11.57
CA PRO A 139 -8.36 -11.60 10.91
C PRO A 139 -9.19 -11.64 9.62
N HIS A 140 -10.00 -10.62 9.33
CA HIS A 140 -10.90 -10.58 8.16
C HIS A 140 -10.32 -9.83 6.95
N VAL A 141 -9.25 -9.04 7.12
CA VAL A 141 -8.80 -8.05 6.13
C VAL A 141 -8.41 -8.68 4.79
N ILE A 142 -7.67 -9.80 4.81
CA ILE A 142 -7.27 -10.48 3.57
C ILE A 142 -8.49 -11.01 2.82
N THR A 143 -9.49 -11.53 3.51
CA THR A 143 -10.75 -11.98 2.89
C THR A 143 -11.53 -10.82 2.28
N ASP A 144 -11.61 -9.68 2.96
CA ASP A 144 -12.28 -8.49 2.44
C ASP A 144 -11.63 -7.95 1.19
N ILE A 145 -10.31 -7.94 1.15
CA ILE A 145 -9.53 -7.54 -0.04
C ILE A 145 -9.76 -8.54 -1.18
N ALA A 146 -9.61 -9.84 -0.92
CA ALA A 146 -9.74 -10.87 -1.94
C ALA A 146 -11.11 -10.86 -2.62
N ALA A 147 -12.16 -10.61 -1.84
CA ALA A 147 -13.54 -10.57 -2.32
C ALA A 147 -13.84 -9.37 -3.24
N ARG A 148 -13.07 -8.26 -3.11
CA ARG A 148 -13.33 -7.00 -3.82
C ARG A 148 -12.27 -6.65 -4.87
N ALA A 149 -11.17 -7.37 -4.90
CA ALA A 149 -10.10 -7.13 -5.86
C ALA A 149 -10.56 -7.43 -7.30
N THR A 150 -10.22 -6.54 -8.22
CA THR A 150 -10.50 -6.68 -9.66
C THR A 150 -9.28 -6.31 -10.49
N ASP A 151 -9.34 -6.45 -11.81
CA ASP A 151 -8.25 -6.04 -12.71
C ASP A 151 -8.15 -4.51 -12.88
N THR A 152 -9.16 -3.77 -12.44
CA THR A 152 -9.28 -2.33 -12.70
C THR A 152 -9.30 -1.48 -11.44
N THR A 153 -9.19 -2.10 -10.25
CA THR A 153 -9.29 -1.39 -8.98
C THR A 153 -8.03 -1.52 -8.13
N VAL A 154 -7.64 -0.42 -7.51
CA VAL A 154 -6.68 -0.36 -6.42
C VAL A 154 -7.46 -0.19 -5.13
N LEU A 155 -7.39 -1.16 -4.24
CA LEU A 155 -8.09 -1.13 -2.96
C LEU A 155 -7.18 -0.55 -1.89
N VAL A 156 -7.57 0.58 -1.33
CA VAL A 156 -6.79 1.29 -0.31
C VAL A 156 -7.30 0.92 1.06
N GLY A 157 -6.42 0.33 1.88
CA GLY A 157 -6.66 0.11 3.31
C GLY A 157 -6.30 1.34 4.14
N PHE A 158 -6.60 1.29 5.42
CA PHE A 158 -6.33 2.34 6.40
C PHE A 158 -5.50 1.81 7.55
N ARG A 159 -5.01 2.70 8.42
CA ARG A 159 -4.19 2.30 9.55
C ARG A 159 -4.40 3.19 10.76
N HIS A 160 -4.21 2.58 11.95
CA HIS A 160 -3.99 3.28 13.19
C HIS A 160 -2.53 3.13 13.60
N ASN A 161 -1.86 4.23 13.90
CA ASN A 161 -0.49 4.18 14.40
C ASN A 161 -0.51 3.90 15.90
N LEU A 162 0.29 2.91 16.32
CA LEU A 162 0.49 2.56 17.71
C LEU A 162 1.91 2.91 18.13
N PRO A 163 2.10 3.84 19.08
CA PRO A 163 3.40 4.11 19.68
C PRO A 163 4.01 2.85 20.31
N TYR A 164 5.33 2.74 20.29
CA TYR A 164 6.04 1.55 20.74
C TYR A 164 5.72 1.13 22.19
N ASP A 165 5.58 2.07 23.10
CA ASP A 165 5.26 1.84 24.50
C ASP A 165 3.90 1.14 24.71
N LEU A 166 2.99 1.25 23.72
CA LEU A 166 1.68 0.61 23.78
C LEU A 166 1.66 -0.79 23.20
N HIS A 167 2.60 -1.15 22.30
CA HIS A 167 2.58 -2.47 21.67
C HIS A 167 3.78 -3.37 22.00
N GLN A 168 4.92 -2.79 22.40
CA GLN A 168 6.13 -3.51 22.84
C GLN A 168 6.50 -4.76 22.01
N GLY A 169 6.41 -4.65 20.67
CA GLY A 169 6.65 -5.77 19.75
C GLY A 169 5.39 -6.38 19.15
N GLY A 170 4.23 -5.80 19.38
CA GLY A 170 3.00 -6.09 18.64
C GLY A 170 2.16 -7.26 19.14
N ARG A 171 2.61 -8.00 20.13
CA ARG A 171 1.83 -9.12 20.70
C ARG A 171 0.59 -8.59 21.41
N GLY A 172 -0.58 -9.14 21.09
CA GLY A 172 -1.86 -8.74 21.70
C GLY A 172 -2.50 -7.48 21.14
N VAL A 173 -1.88 -6.82 20.17
CA VAL A 173 -2.38 -5.56 19.55
C VAL A 173 -3.82 -5.67 19.06
N LEU A 174 -4.23 -6.82 18.53
CA LEU A 174 -5.60 -7.01 18.01
C LEU A 174 -6.66 -7.12 19.10
N ALA A 175 -6.28 -7.42 20.34
CA ALA A 175 -7.23 -7.65 21.43
C ALA A 175 -7.68 -6.35 22.13
N GLU A 176 -6.91 -5.27 22.03
CA GLU A 176 -7.05 -4.18 23.00
C GLU A 176 -7.26 -2.78 22.41
N HIS A 177 -7.10 -2.56 21.12
CA HIS A 177 -6.96 -1.24 20.69
C HIS A 177 -7.42 -0.62 19.54
N PRO A 178 -7.99 0.42 19.78
CA PRO A 178 -8.55 0.99 18.62
C PRO A 178 -7.96 2.27 18.10
N HIS A 179 -7.72 3.30 18.78
CA HIS A 179 -7.93 4.59 18.13
C HIS A 179 -6.90 5.63 18.52
N LEU A 180 -5.62 5.32 18.35
CA LEU A 180 -4.60 6.18 18.92
C LEU A 180 -4.14 7.30 17.99
N ALA A 181 -4.15 7.05 16.69
CA ALA A 181 -3.85 8.09 15.72
C ALA A 181 -4.68 7.92 14.45
N ALA A 182 -5.06 9.02 13.83
CA ALA A 182 -5.76 8.99 12.56
C ALA A 182 -4.83 8.63 11.42
N ASP A 183 -5.35 7.92 10.43
CA ASP A 183 -4.74 7.89 9.11
C ASP A 183 -4.87 9.29 8.49
N HIS A 184 -3.74 9.91 8.18
CA HIS A 184 -3.71 11.29 7.69
C HIS A 184 -4.49 11.50 6.38
N ARG A 185 -4.68 10.45 5.58
CA ARG A 185 -5.45 10.51 4.34
C ARG A 185 -6.91 10.84 4.57
N VAL A 186 -7.46 10.45 5.72
CA VAL A 186 -8.87 10.60 6.08
C VAL A 186 -9.24 12.03 6.46
N VAL A 187 -8.27 12.79 6.95
CA VAL A 187 -8.49 14.16 7.45
C VAL A 187 -7.98 15.23 6.49
N TRP A 188 -7.21 14.82 5.48
CA TRP A 188 -6.70 15.78 4.50
C TRP A 188 -7.81 16.23 3.56
N ARG A 189 -7.85 17.52 3.26
CA ARG A 189 -8.78 18.13 2.33
C ARG A 189 -8.08 19.18 1.46
N PRO A 190 -8.46 19.29 0.18
CA PRO A 190 -8.03 20.42 -0.64
C PRO A 190 -8.61 21.72 -0.09
N PRO A 191 -8.00 22.87 -0.37
CA PRO A 191 -8.56 24.17 -0.07
C PRO A 191 -9.96 24.35 -0.69
N VAL A 192 -10.87 24.94 0.06
CA VAL A 192 -12.24 25.20 -0.41
C VAL A 192 -12.23 26.04 -1.70
N GLY A 193 -13.04 25.64 -2.67
CA GLY A 193 -13.22 26.37 -3.94
C GLY A 193 -12.12 26.11 -4.98
N ARG A 194 -11.18 25.22 -4.74
CA ARG A 194 -10.19 24.81 -5.73
C ARG A 194 -10.43 23.39 -6.20
N PRO A 195 -10.36 23.12 -7.52
CA PRO A 195 -10.39 21.75 -8.01
C PRO A 195 -9.17 20.99 -7.48
N LEU A 196 -9.33 19.70 -7.21
CA LEU A 196 -8.22 18.85 -6.87
C LEU A 196 -7.33 18.67 -8.10
N LEU A 197 -6.08 19.10 -7.99
CA LEU A 197 -5.07 18.91 -9.01
C LEU A 197 -3.97 18.01 -8.47
N TYR A 198 -3.55 17.02 -9.25
CA TYR A 198 -2.42 16.15 -8.92
C TYR A 198 -1.08 16.84 -9.12
N THR A 199 -0.95 18.01 -8.56
CA THR A 199 0.26 18.81 -8.64
C THR A 199 0.94 18.84 -7.28
N GLY A 200 2.20 19.25 -7.25
CA GLY A 200 2.92 19.43 -6.00
C GLY A 200 2.25 20.39 -5.00
N ILE A 201 1.33 21.23 -5.47
CA ILE A 201 0.60 22.17 -4.60
C ILE A 201 -0.23 21.45 -3.56
N THR A 202 -0.92 20.35 -3.91
CA THR A 202 -1.73 19.59 -2.96
C THR A 202 -0.89 18.89 -1.90
N LEU A 203 0.36 18.58 -2.21
CA LEU A 203 1.29 17.93 -1.30
C LEU A 203 1.95 18.89 -0.29
N ASP A 204 1.84 20.18 -0.51
CA ASP A 204 2.34 21.20 0.41
C ASP A 204 1.30 21.53 1.53
N GLN A 205 0.11 20.94 1.48
CA GLN A 205 -0.91 21.14 2.50
C GLN A 205 -0.52 20.48 3.82
N ARG A 206 -0.74 21.20 4.91
CA ARG A 206 -0.59 20.64 6.25
C ARG A 206 -1.67 19.60 6.50
N LEU A 207 -1.27 18.45 7.03
CA LEU A 207 -2.17 17.36 7.40
C LEU A 207 -2.43 17.41 8.91
N GLU A 208 -3.70 17.24 9.30
CA GLU A 208 -4.10 17.15 10.70
C GLU A 208 -4.50 15.72 11.03
N GLY A 209 -3.87 15.14 12.05
CA GLY A 209 -4.21 13.81 12.55
C GLY A 209 -5.48 13.83 13.39
N ARG A 210 -6.39 12.87 13.15
CA ARG A 210 -7.58 12.61 13.98
C ARG A 210 -7.81 11.10 14.05
N PRO A 211 -8.42 10.59 15.13
CA PRO A 211 -8.86 9.19 15.16
C PRO A 211 -9.80 8.88 14.00
N LEU A 212 -9.63 7.71 13.38
CA LEU A 212 -10.36 7.33 12.16
C LEU A 212 -11.88 7.36 12.33
N ASP A 213 -12.38 6.86 13.44
CA ASP A 213 -13.80 6.82 13.80
C ASP A 213 -14.39 8.19 14.20
N HIS A 214 -13.55 9.15 14.55
CA HIS A 214 -13.96 10.53 14.79
C HIS A 214 -13.88 11.38 13.53
N THR A 215 -13.53 10.81 12.40
CA THR A 215 -13.39 11.54 11.14
C THR A 215 -14.76 11.66 10.46
N ARG A 216 -15.53 12.58 10.95
CA ARG A 216 -16.82 12.93 10.37
C ARG A 216 -16.72 13.18 8.87
N ASP A 217 -15.64 13.78 8.47
CA ASP A 217 -15.31 14.09 7.09
C ASP A 217 -15.27 12.87 6.18
N PHE A 218 -14.71 11.76 6.65
CA PHE A 218 -14.69 10.52 5.89
C PHE A 218 -16.08 9.89 5.77
N LEU A 219 -16.88 10.01 6.83
CA LEU A 219 -18.28 9.60 6.83
C LEU A 219 -19.10 10.47 5.87
N ASP A 220 -18.93 11.80 5.93
CA ASP A 220 -19.63 12.77 5.09
C ASP A 220 -19.28 12.62 3.60
N LEU A 221 -18.08 12.14 3.30
CA LEU A 221 -17.64 11.75 1.96
C LEU A 221 -18.21 10.39 1.52
N GLY A 222 -19.07 9.76 2.34
CA GLY A 222 -19.68 8.48 2.04
C GLY A 222 -18.65 7.38 1.86
N TYR A 223 -17.61 7.38 2.70
CA TYR A 223 -16.49 6.42 2.62
C TYR A 223 -15.82 6.39 1.25
N GLY A 224 -15.67 7.55 0.64
CA GLY A 224 -15.04 7.66 -0.64
C GLY A 224 -15.98 7.72 -1.85
N GLN A 225 -17.24 7.74 -1.67
CA GLN A 225 -18.17 7.96 -2.79
C GLN A 225 -18.07 9.37 -3.40
N ARG A 226 -17.43 10.31 -2.70
CA ARG A 226 -17.18 11.68 -3.14
C ARG A 226 -15.70 12.01 -3.20
N TYR A 227 -14.91 11.11 -3.79
CA TYR A 227 -13.46 11.18 -3.83
C TYR A 227 -12.87 12.25 -4.72
N ILE A 228 -13.67 12.96 -5.48
CA ILE A 228 -13.18 14.06 -6.34
C ILE A 228 -12.48 15.17 -5.54
N ASP A 229 -12.75 15.25 -4.24
CA ASP A 229 -12.17 16.25 -3.35
C ASP A 229 -10.89 15.76 -2.64
N TRP A 230 -10.42 14.52 -2.97
CA TRP A 230 -9.23 13.92 -2.39
C TRP A 230 -8.11 13.79 -3.41
N ASP A 231 -6.88 13.93 -2.96
CA ASP A 231 -5.69 13.62 -3.77
C ASP A 231 -5.56 12.10 -3.92
N LEU A 232 -6.15 11.54 -4.96
CA LEU A 232 -6.21 10.10 -5.15
C LEU A 232 -4.83 9.41 -5.21
N PRO A 233 -3.77 9.97 -5.84
CA PRO A 233 -2.44 9.37 -5.74
C PRO A 233 -1.93 9.24 -4.31
N ARG A 234 -2.21 10.19 -3.43
CA ARG A 234 -1.84 10.13 -2.01
C ARG A 234 -2.63 9.11 -1.20
N MET A 235 -3.79 8.70 -1.71
CA MET A 235 -4.54 7.60 -1.09
C MET A 235 -3.81 6.25 -1.25
N VAL A 236 -2.97 6.11 -2.27
CA VAL A 236 -2.16 4.91 -2.46
C VAL A 236 -0.98 4.97 -1.50
N VAL A 237 -1.15 4.34 -0.34
CA VAL A 237 -0.11 4.18 0.68
C VAL A 237 0.15 2.70 0.87
N THR A 238 1.37 2.30 0.63
CA THR A 238 1.78 0.90 0.56
C THR A 238 1.89 0.19 1.90
N ALA A 239 1.60 0.88 2.99
CA ALA A 239 1.43 0.24 4.29
C ALA A 239 0.29 -0.81 4.27
N LEU A 240 -0.80 -0.53 3.51
CA LEU A 240 -1.86 -1.50 3.22
C LEU A 240 -2.59 -1.08 1.94
N VAL A 241 -2.26 -1.70 0.82
CA VAL A 241 -2.94 -1.47 -0.45
C VAL A 241 -2.91 -2.72 -1.31
N ALA A 242 -4.01 -3.01 -2.00
CA ALA A 242 -4.09 -4.11 -2.95
C ALA A 242 -4.18 -3.58 -4.38
N VAL A 243 -3.33 -4.11 -5.26
CA VAL A 243 -3.16 -3.63 -6.64
C VAL A 243 -3.16 -4.83 -7.60
N PRO A 244 -3.82 -4.75 -8.76
CA PRO A 244 -3.67 -5.78 -9.80
C PRO A 244 -2.19 -5.91 -10.19
N ARG A 245 -1.63 -7.12 -10.05
CA ARG A 245 -0.21 -7.37 -10.35
C ARG A 245 0.15 -6.94 -11.77
N ALA A 246 -0.68 -7.28 -12.74
CA ALA A 246 -0.46 -6.94 -14.14
C ALA A 246 -0.32 -5.43 -14.36
N ALA A 247 -1.11 -4.61 -13.65
CA ALA A 247 -1.04 -3.17 -13.75
C ALA A 247 0.27 -2.60 -13.18
N VAL A 248 0.77 -3.14 -12.07
CA VAL A 248 2.07 -2.74 -11.52
C VAL A 248 3.19 -3.03 -12.52
N LEU A 249 3.19 -4.23 -13.12
CA LEU A 249 4.17 -4.60 -14.14
C LEU A 249 4.09 -3.67 -15.36
N ASP A 250 2.88 -3.33 -15.79
CA ASP A 250 2.66 -2.53 -17.00
C ASP A 250 3.15 -1.10 -16.86
N VAL A 251 2.97 -0.48 -15.69
CA VAL A 251 3.49 0.88 -15.42
C VAL A 251 4.98 0.89 -15.03
N GLY A 252 5.60 -0.27 -14.81
CA GLY A 252 7.02 -0.40 -14.48
C GLY A 252 7.34 -0.36 -12.98
N GLY A 253 6.33 -0.56 -12.11
CA GLY A 253 6.52 -0.65 -10.67
C GLY A 253 6.89 0.67 -10.00
N PHE A 254 7.57 0.56 -8.87
CA PHE A 254 8.11 1.71 -8.12
C PHE A 254 9.39 2.22 -8.78
N ASP A 255 9.56 3.54 -8.83
CA ASP A 255 10.85 4.13 -9.24
C ASP A 255 11.90 3.90 -8.14
N PRO A 256 12.98 3.16 -8.41
CA PRO A 256 13.98 2.79 -7.40
C PRO A 256 14.78 4.00 -6.89
N GLU A 257 14.80 5.12 -7.63
CA GLU A 257 15.52 6.30 -7.23
C GLU A 257 14.99 6.91 -5.92
N PHE A 258 13.70 6.77 -5.63
CA PHE A 258 13.16 7.23 -4.33
C PHE A 258 13.88 6.59 -3.14
N GLY A 259 14.16 5.28 -3.20
CA GLY A 259 14.89 4.58 -2.14
C GLY A 259 16.31 5.09 -1.94
N ARG A 260 16.97 5.56 -3.01
CA ARG A 260 18.33 6.10 -2.99
C ARG A 260 18.41 7.51 -2.41
N ILE A 261 17.45 8.37 -2.77
CA ILE A 261 17.48 9.80 -2.39
C ILE A 261 16.83 10.07 -1.04
N GLY A 262 15.88 9.22 -0.61
CA GLY A 262 15.20 9.52 0.64
C GLY A 262 14.08 8.57 1.02
N TRP A 263 13.02 9.15 1.55
CA TRP A 263 11.82 8.47 1.99
C TRP A 263 10.57 9.20 1.49
N GLY A 264 9.56 8.44 1.10
CA GLY A 264 8.24 8.94 0.73
C GLY A 264 8.12 9.31 -0.74
N MET A 265 6.91 9.45 -1.20
CA MET A 265 6.47 9.76 -2.55
C MET A 265 6.56 8.61 -3.58
N GLU A 266 7.23 7.50 -3.28
CA GLU A 266 7.32 6.35 -4.17
C GLU A 266 5.95 5.70 -4.41
N ASP A 267 5.16 5.58 -3.35
CA ASP A 267 3.80 5.05 -3.38
C ASP A 267 2.82 6.04 -4.05
N THR A 268 2.94 7.34 -3.75
CA THR A 268 2.16 8.38 -4.40
C THR A 268 2.43 8.44 -5.90
N TYR A 269 3.69 8.28 -6.32
CA TYR A 269 4.04 8.23 -7.74
C TYR A 269 3.46 6.97 -8.43
N LEU A 270 3.58 5.81 -7.79
CA LEU A 270 2.93 4.60 -8.30
C LEU A 270 1.41 4.82 -8.45
N GLY A 271 0.76 5.42 -7.44
CA GLY A 271 -0.65 5.78 -7.48
C GLY A 271 -1.01 6.63 -8.69
N ALA A 272 -0.21 7.66 -8.98
CA ALA A 272 -0.37 8.51 -10.16
C ALA A 272 -0.27 7.71 -11.48
N CYS A 273 0.73 6.81 -11.58
CA CYS A 273 0.89 5.95 -12.76
C CYS A 273 -0.30 5.01 -12.97
N LEU A 274 -0.80 4.40 -11.90
CA LEU A 274 -1.95 3.49 -11.95
C LEU A 274 -3.23 4.22 -12.36
N ILE A 275 -3.48 5.42 -11.83
CA ILE A 275 -4.61 6.26 -12.23
C ILE A 275 -4.51 6.64 -13.70
N ALA A 276 -3.34 7.05 -14.16
CA ALA A 276 -3.10 7.38 -15.57
C ALA A 276 -3.31 6.16 -16.50
N ALA A 277 -3.04 4.96 -16.00
CA ALA A 277 -3.32 3.69 -16.68
C ALA A 277 -4.82 3.31 -16.67
N GLY A 278 -5.67 4.08 -15.97
CA GLY A 278 -7.11 3.91 -15.98
C GLY A 278 -7.67 3.13 -14.77
N LEU A 279 -6.84 2.81 -13.78
CA LEU A 279 -7.33 2.15 -12.59
C LEU A 279 -8.10 3.12 -11.68
N LEU A 280 -9.06 2.57 -10.95
CA LEU A 280 -9.85 3.28 -9.96
C LEU A 280 -9.26 3.07 -8.57
N ILE A 281 -9.02 4.15 -7.86
CA ILE A 281 -8.58 4.10 -6.46
C ILE A 281 -9.83 4.05 -5.58
N ILE A 282 -10.02 2.92 -4.90
CA ILE A 282 -11.22 2.66 -4.11
C ILE A 282 -10.83 2.35 -2.66
N PRO A 283 -11.36 3.10 -1.68
CA PRO A 283 -11.11 2.79 -0.28
C PRO A 283 -11.88 1.56 0.17
N LEU A 284 -11.27 0.82 1.04
CA LEU A 284 -11.85 -0.34 1.70
C LEU A 284 -11.77 -0.09 3.21
N ARG A 285 -12.79 0.56 3.77
CA ARG A 285 -12.78 1.02 5.17
C ARG A 285 -12.56 -0.10 6.17
N GLN A 286 -13.11 -1.28 5.94
CA GLN A 286 -12.93 -2.44 6.82
C GLN A 286 -11.50 -3.00 6.76
N ALA A 287 -10.74 -2.70 5.71
CA ALA A 287 -9.33 -3.04 5.65
C ALA A 287 -8.51 -2.01 6.45
N VAL A 288 -8.55 -2.13 7.76
CA VAL A 288 -7.80 -1.29 8.69
C VAL A 288 -6.76 -2.16 9.38
N GLY A 289 -5.51 -1.71 9.41
CA GLY A 289 -4.43 -2.34 10.15
C GLY A 289 -3.88 -1.45 11.25
N PHE A 290 -3.05 -2.04 12.11
CA PHE A 290 -2.32 -1.33 13.16
C PHE A 290 -0.86 -1.22 12.77
N HIS A 291 -0.39 0.01 12.57
CA HIS A 291 1.00 0.30 12.25
C HIS A 291 1.79 0.49 13.56
N LEU A 292 2.78 -0.35 13.78
CA LEU A 292 3.55 -0.43 15.01
C LEU A 292 4.78 0.46 14.92
N ASP A 293 4.77 1.58 15.62
CA ASP A 293 5.91 2.48 15.63
C ASP A 293 7.15 1.82 16.25
N PRO A 294 8.36 2.02 15.70
CA PRO A 294 9.59 1.52 16.30
C PRO A 294 9.96 2.25 17.60
N PRO A 295 10.85 1.68 18.43
CA PRO A 295 11.29 2.31 19.68
C PRO A 295 11.84 3.73 19.52
N ASP A 296 12.43 4.03 18.39
CA ASP A 296 13.06 5.30 18.01
C ASP A 296 12.25 6.10 16.97
N ALA A 297 10.92 5.92 16.92
CA ALA A 297 10.02 6.52 15.92
C ALA A 297 10.24 8.02 15.73
N GLY A 298 10.42 8.77 16.81
CA GLY A 298 10.66 10.22 16.74
C GLY A 298 11.94 10.59 16.00
N GLN A 299 13.03 9.85 16.23
CA GLN A 299 14.30 10.07 15.55
C GLN A 299 14.22 9.67 14.08
N GLN A 300 13.63 8.52 13.78
CA GLN A 300 13.40 8.07 12.40
C GLN A 300 12.56 9.08 11.63
N TRP A 301 11.52 9.63 12.26
CA TRP A 301 10.66 10.64 11.64
C TRP A 301 11.43 11.92 11.27
N GLN A 302 12.30 12.40 12.14
CA GLN A 302 13.16 13.56 11.82
C GLN A 302 14.06 13.28 10.62
N HIS A 303 14.68 12.10 10.55
CA HIS A 303 15.50 11.70 9.40
C HIS A 303 14.69 11.61 8.10
N LYS A 304 13.45 11.09 8.18
CA LYS A 304 12.53 11.02 7.04
C LYS A 304 12.18 12.43 6.55
N LEU A 305 11.82 13.34 7.44
CA LEU A 305 11.47 14.72 7.11
C LEU A 305 12.64 15.50 6.49
N ALA A 306 13.86 15.27 6.94
CA ALA A 306 15.05 15.92 6.39
C ALA A 306 15.28 15.58 4.90
N ARG A 307 14.85 14.39 4.46
CA ARG A 307 14.99 13.91 3.07
C ARG A 307 13.76 14.17 2.20
N TRP A 308 12.64 14.51 2.81
CA TRP A 308 11.37 14.77 2.12
C TRP A 308 11.45 15.77 0.96
N PRO A 309 12.18 16.91 1.06
CA PRO A 309 12.27 17.85 -0.06
C PRO A 309 12.84 17.25 -1.34
N ALA A 310 13.81 16.33 -1.21
CA ALA A 310 14.44 15.67 -2.35
C ALA A 310 13.48 14.70 -3.05
N THR A 311 12.76 13.88 -2.28
CA THR A 311 11.76 12.95 -2.84
C THR A 311 10.58 13.69 -3.46
N LEU A 312 10.14 14.80 -2.85
CA LEU A 312 9.10 15.65 -3.42
C LEU A 312 9.56 16.31 -4.74
N ALA A 313 10.81 16.74 -4.83
CA ALA A 313 11.38 17.29 -6.07
C ALA A 313 11.41 16.21 -7.18
N ARG A 314 11.81 14.98 -6.84
CA ARG A 314 11.76 13.84 -7.77
C ARG A 314 10.34 13.53 -8.23
N TYR A 315 9.39 13.49 -7.33
CA TYR A 315 7.96 13.32 -7.68
C TYR A 315 7.50 14.36 -8.69
N ARG A 316 7.75 15.64 -8.41
CA ARG A 316 7.38 16.75 -9.31
C ARG A 316 8.04 16.66 -10.68
N GLU A 317 9.29 16.21 -10.73
CA GLU A 317 10.00 15.94 -11.98
C GLU A 317 9.29 14.85 -12.79
N LEU A 318 8.99 13.72 -12.15
CA LEU A 318 8.37 12.58 -12.80
C LEU A 318 6.94 12.88 -13.29
N MET A 319 6.18 13.69 -12.54
CA MET A 319 4.83 14.09 -12.96
C MET A 319 4.82 14.90 -14.27
N ARG A 320 5.92 15.59 -14.60
CA ARG A 320 6.08 16.31 -15.86
C ARG A 320 6.54 15.44 -17.02
N ARG A 321 6.85 14.17 -16.77
CA ARG A 321 7.23 13.19 -17.80
C ARG A 321 6.00 12.50 -18.37
N PRO A 322 6.12 11.88 -19.55
CA PRO A 322 5.06 11.04 -20.08
C PRO A 322 4.72 9.88 -19.13
N ALA A 323 3.45 9.53 -19.06
CA ALA A 323 3.04 8.33 -18.36
C ALA A 323 3.65 7.08 -19.02
N LEU A 324 4.08 6.13 -18.20
CA LEU A 324 4.71 4.89 -18.65
C LEU A 324 3.65 3.79 -18.78
N TYR A 325 3.75 3.02 -19.86
CA TYR A 325 2.92 1.84 -20.14
C TYR A 325 3.73 0.79 -20.89
N GLY A 326 3.23 -0.44 -20.95
CA GLY A 326 3.86 -1.53 -21.69
C GLY A 326 5.22 -1.94 -21.10
N ARG A 327 5.47 -1.66 -19.81
CA ARG A 327 6.76 -1.86 -19.17
C ARG A 327 6.99 -3.26 -18.62
N SER A 328 5.97 -4.14 -18.66
CA SER A 328 6.02 -5.45 -18.00
C SER A 328 7.26 -6.26 -18.37
N ARG A 329 7.67 -6.25 -19.65
CA ARG A 329 8.84 -7.00 -20.11
C ARG A 329 10.15 -6.43 -19.52
N THR A 330 10.31 -5.11 -19.56
CA THR A 330 11.49 -4.43 -19.01
C THR A 330 11.55 -4.63 -17.50
N PHE A 331 10.43 -4.39 -16.81
CA PHE A 331 10.31 -4.62 -15.37
C PHE A 331 10.75 -6.04 -14.98
N MET A 332 10.24 -7.06 -15.66
CA MET A 332 10.58 -8.46 -15.37
C MET A 332 12.05 -8.76 -15.65
N ALA A 333 12.64 -8.16 -16.70
CA ALA A 333 14.06 -8.33 -17.00
C ALA A 333 14.94 -7.72 -15.89
N ASP A 334 14.66 -6.48 -15.49
CA ASP A 334 15.39 -5.78 -14.45
C ASP A 334 15.30 -6.53 -13.10
N MET A 335 14.12 -7.03 -12.75
CA MET A 335 13.90 -7.77 -11.51
C MET A 335 14.52 -9.19 -11.56
N THR A 336 14.60 -9.80 -12.72
CA THR A 336 15.29 -11.09 -12.88
C THR A 336 16.79 -10.92 -12.66
N GLU A 337 17.37 -9.84 -13.18
CA GLU A 337 18.78 -9.51 -12.94
C GLU A 337 19.04 -9.27 -11.45
N LEU A 338 18.20 -8.47 -10.80
CA LEU A 338 18.29 -8.23 -9.36
C LEU A 338 18.16 -9.52 -8.55
N LEU A 339 17.21 -10.39 -8.91
CA LEU A 339 16.97 -11.67 -8.21
C LEU A 339 18.21 -12.56 -8.19
N HIS A 340 19.02 -12.55 -9.26
CA HIS A 340 20.27 -13.33 -9.31
C HIS A 340 21.31 -12.85 -8.29
N THR A 341 21.20 -11.64 -7.77
CA THR A 341 22.09 -11.09 -6.74
C THR A 341 21.59 -11.32 -5.33
N CYS A 342 20.33 -11.76 -5.18
CA CYS A 342 19.70 -11.92 -3.89
C CYS A 342 20.04 -13.25 -3.22
N GLU A 343 20.09 -13.24 -1.90
CA GLU A 343 20.07 -14.47 -1.11
C GLU A 343 18.63 -14.99 -0.98
N VAL A 344 18.44 -16.27 -1.26
CA VAL A 344 17.15 -16.95 -1.01
C VAL A 344 17.21 -17.51 0.40
N LEU A 345 16.39 -16.95 1.29
CA LEU A 345 16.30 -17.37 2.68
C LEU A 345 15.28 -18.50 2.87
N ARG A 346 14.24 -18.51 1.99
CA ARG A 346 13.18 -19.53 1.96
C ARG A 346 12.50 -19.59 0.60
#